data_c86ddfa45a6f629819535119d6cc764c
#
_entry.id   c86ddfa45a6f629819535119d6cc764c
#
_cell.length_a   1.000
_cell.length_b   1.000
_cell.length_c   1.000
_cell.angle_alpha   90.00
_cell.angle_beta   90.00
_cell.angle_gamma   90.00
#
_symmetry.space_group_name_H-M   'P 1'
#
loop_
_entity.id
_entity.type
_entity.pdbx_description
1 polymer ?
#
loop_
_entity_poly.entity_id
_entity_poly.type
_entity_poly.pdbx_seq_one_letter_code
_entity_poly.pdbx_strand_id
1 'polypeptide(L)'
;MDINLEYYKIFYYTAKQKSVTLAAEKLSISQPAVSQAIKHLEKDLGCALFVRMAKGVRLTKEGEMLFSYVERGYEAILSGEKRLLEMLNLEKGEICIGASDMTLKYYLL
;
A
#
# COMPACT_ATOMS: atom_id res chain seq x y z
N MET A 1 -13.88 -15.56 -2.36
CA MET A 1 -12.65 -14.99 -2.91
C MET A 1 -11.70 -14.63 -1.79
N ASP A 2 -10.50 -15.16 -1.86
CA ASP A 2 -9.52 -14.85 -0.84
C ASP A 2 -8.91 -13.47 -1.08
N ILE A 3 -8.65 -12.77 0.00
CA ILE A 3 -8.04 -11.45 -0.08
C ILE A 3 -6.54 -11.61 -0.26
N ASN A 4 -6.02 -10.96 -1.28
CA ASN A 4 -4.57 -10.91 -1.47
C ASN A 4 -4.10 -9.52 -1.06
N LEU A 5 -3.59 -9.42 0.15
CA LEU A 5 -3.19 -8.13 0.70
C LEU A 5 -2.08 -7.47 -0.09
N GLU A 6 -1.23 -8.28 -0.74
CA GLU A 6 -0.18 -7.71 -1.56
C GLU A 6 -0.75 -6.96 -2.75
N TYR A 7 -1.80 -7.50 -3.38
CA TYR A 7 -2.44 -6.81 -4.49
C TYR A 7 -3.07 -5.51 -4.03
N TYR A 8 -3.66 -5.50 -2.84
CA TYR A 8 -4.26 -4.28 -2.32
C TYR A 8 -3.22 -3.23 -1.97
N LYS A 9 -2.06 -3.67 -1.50
CA LYS A 9 -0.96 -2.74 -1.25
C LYS A 9 -0.50 -2.10 -2.55
N ILE A 10 -0.37 -2.91 -3.60
CA ILE A 10 0.03 -2.40 -4.91
C ILE A 10 -1.03 -1.44 -5.45
N PHE A 11 -2.30 -1.79 -5.30
CA PHE A 11 -3.40 -0.92 -5.70
C PHE A 11 -3.33 0.42 -4.98
N TYR A 12 -3.10 0.37 -3.67
CA TYR A 12 -3.01 1.58 -2.85
C TYR A 12 -1.90 2.50 -3.36
N TYR A 13 -0.72 1.96 -3.58
CA TYR A 13 0.40 2.78 -4.03
C TYR A 13 0.18 3.34 -5.43
N THR A 14 -0.40 2.54 -6.32
CA THR A 14 -0.66 2.99 -7.67
C THR A 14 -1.65 4.15 -7.67
N ALA A 15 -2.68 4.04 -6.85
CA ALA A 15 -3.68 5.11 -6.74
C ALA A 15 -3.07 6.37 -6.14
N LYS A 16 -2.25 6.24 -5.11
CA LYS A 16 -1.63 7.41 -4.48
C LYS A 16 -0.65 8.10 -5.41
N GLN A 17 0.14 7.33 -6.13
CA GLN A 17 1.14 7.89 -7.02
C GLN A 17 0.56 8.32 -8.36
N LYS A 18 -0.63 7.81 -8.69
CA LYS A 18 -1.27 8.08 -9.98
C LYS A 18 -0.36 7.66 -11.14
N SER A 19 0.45 6.67 -10.91
CA SER A 19 1.46 6.24 -11.88
C SER A 19 1.92 4.84 -11.55
N VAL A 20 1.88 3.96 -12.55
CA VAL A 20 2.41 2.61 -12.41
C VAL A 20 3.93 2.66 -12.19
N THR A 21 4.59 3.54 -12.93
CA THR A 21 6.04 3.68 -12.82
C THR A 21 6.46 4.10 -11.42
N LEU A 22 5.81 5.13 -10.89
CA LEU A 22 6.17 5.61 -9.57
C LEU A 22 5.81 4.61 -8.48
N ALA A 23 4.69 3.91 -8.65
CA ALA A 23 4.32 2.88 -7.68
C ALA A 23 5.37 1.77 -7.65
N ALA A 24 5.82 1.35 -8.83
CA ALA A 24 6.85 0.31 -8.92
C ALA A 24 8.13 0.75 -8.20
N GLU A 25 8.52 2.01 -8.40
CA GLU A 25 9.69 2.53 -7.72
C GLU A 25 9.53 2.54 -6.21
N LYS A 26 8.37 3.00 -5.74
CA LYS A 26 8.12 3.05 -4.31
C LYS A 26 8.14 1.67 -3.68
N LEU A 27 7.64 0.68 -4.40
CA LEU A 27 7.54 -0.67 -3.88
C LEU A 27 8.77 -1.52 -4.19
N SER A 28 9.69 -1.00 -4.98
CA SER A 28 10.89 -1.71 -5.39
C SER A 28 10.57 -3.00 -6.14
N ILE A 29 9.60 -2.91 -7.02
CA ILE A 29 9.23 -4.04 -7.88
C ILE A 29 9.17 -3.53 -9.32
N SER A 30 9.02 -4.43 -10.26
CA SER A 30 9.00 -4.06 -11.66
C SER A 30 7.64 -3.50 -12.06
N GLN A 31 7.61 -2.69 -13.13
CA GLN A 31 6.34 -2.19 -13.63
C GLN A 31 5.41 -3.31 -14.08
N PRO A 32 5.90 -4.34 -14.80
CA PRO A 32 5.01 -5.45 -15.13
C PRO A 32 4.40 -6.12 -13.91
N ALA A 33 5.14 -6.19 -12.81
CA ALA A 33 4.60 -6.78 -11.59
C ALA A 33 3.43 -5.95 -11.06
N VAL A 34 3.57 -4.63 -11.09
CA VAL A 34 2.48 -3.75 -10.68
C VAL A 34 1.27 -3.95 -11.60
N SER A 35 1.51 -3.92 -12.90
CA SER A 35 0.42 -4.05 -13.87
C SER A 35 -0.30 -5.38 -13.75
N GLN A 36 0.45 -6.46 -13.54
CA GLN A 36 -0.17 -7.77 -13.40
C GLN A 36 -0.98 -7.89 -12.14
N ALA A 37 -0.47 -7.34 -11.04
CA ALA A 37 -1.21 -7.40 -9.78
C ALA A 37 -2.54 -6.67 -9.91
N ILE A 38 -2.53 -5.51 -10.56
CA ILE A 38 -3.75 -4.74 -10.74
C ILE A 38 -4.71 -5.49 -11.65
N LYS A 39 -4.22 -6.09 -12.72
CA LYS A 39 -5.09 -6.86 -13.61
C LYS A 39 -5.71 -8.05 -12.90
N HIS A 40 -4.94 -8.72 -12.06
CA HIS A 40 -5.49 -9.83 -11.29
C HIS A 40 -6.59 -9.36 -10.36
N LEU A 41 -6.36 -8.23 -9.69
CA LEU A 41 -7.36 -7.70 -8.78
C LEU A 41 -8.62 -7.31 -9.55
N GLU A 42 -8.46 -6.66 -10.70
CA GLU A 42 -9.59 -6.28 -11.52
C GLU A 42 -10.36 -7.50 -11.99
N LYS A 43 -9.64 -8.55 -12.36
CA LYS A 43 -10.28 -9.78 -12.81
C LYS A 43 -11.07 -10.42 -11.67
N ASP A 44 -10.46 -10.48 -10.48
CA ASP A 44 -11.13 -11.09 -9.35
C ASP A 44 -12.39 -10.33 -8.96
N LEU A 45 -12.35 -9.01 -9.05
CA LEU A 45 -13.49 -8.18 -8.66
C LEU A 45 -14.48 -7.96 -9.78
N GLY A 46 -14.08 -8.20 -11.02
CA GLY A 46 -14.98 -8.10 -12.15
C GLY A 46 -15.19 -6.70 -12.68
N CYS A 47 -14.26 -5.78 -12.42
CA CYS A 47 -14.39 -4.42 -12.96
C CYS A 47 -13.03 -3.78 -13.09
N ALA A 48 -12.96 -2.74 -13.90
CA ALA A 48 -11.74 -1.95 -14.03
C ALA A 48 -11.62 -1.03 -12.84
N LEU A 49 -10.41 -0.89 -12.33
CA LEU A 49 -10.13 0.00 -11.20
C LEU A 49 -9.40 1.25 -11.65
N PHE A 50 -8.68 1.19 -12.76
CA PHE A 50 -7.91 2.30 -13.27
C PHE A 50 -8.22 2.58 -14.73
N VAL A 51 -8.04 3.84 -15.11
CA VAL A 51 -8.13 4.28 -16.49
C VAL A 51 -6.76 4.82 -16.87
N ARG A 52 -6.26 4.37 -18.04
CA ARG A 52 -4.99 4.88 -18.53
C ARG A 52 -5.17 6.29 -19.08
N MET A 53 -4.24 7.16 -18.72
CA MET A 53 -4.23 8.54 -19.17
C MET A 53 -3.00 8.78 -20.03
N ALA A 54 -2.94 9.94 -20.68
CA ALA A 54 -1.73 10.32 -21.40
C ALA A 54 -0.55 10.33 -20.45
N LYS A 55 -0.77 10.74 -19.22
CA LYS A 55 0.26 10.71 -18.18
C LYS A 55 -0.28 10.02 -16.97
N GLY A 56 0.16 8.77 -16.78
CA GLY A 56 -0.22 8.04 -15.59
C GLY A 56 -1.59 7.38 -15.68
N VAL A 57 -2.19 7.20 -14.54
CA VAL A 57 -3.49 6.52 -14.43
C VAL A 57 -4.36 7.27 -13.44
N ARG A 58 -5.65 7.06 -13.55
CA ARG A 58 -6.58 7.56 -12.55
C ARG A 58 -7.58 6.46 -12.22
N LEU A 59 -8.23 6.61 -11.08
CA LEU A 59 -9.19 5.61 -10.65
C LEU A 59 -10.50 5.73 -11.44
N THR A 60 -11.11 4.58 -11.70
CA THR A 60 -12.48 4.56 -12.17
C THR A 60 -13.39 4.88 -11.00
N LYS A 61 -14.68 4.99 -11.26
CA LYS A 61 -15.65 5.18 -10.21
C LYS A 61 -15.58 4.02 -9.21
N GLU A 62 -15.49 2.80 -9.74
CA GLU A 62 -15.36 1.62 -8.89
C GLU A 62 -14.05 1.66 -8.10
N GLY A 63 -12.99 2.09 -8.76
CA GLY A 63 -11.70 2.21 -8.10
C GLY A 63 -11.72 3.23 -6.98
N GLU A 64 -12.42 4.35 -7.17
CA GLU A 64 -12.50 5.35 -6.12
C GLU A 64 -13.22 4.82 -4.89
N MET A 65 -14.29 4.11 -5.12
CA MET A 65 -15.02 3.53 -4.00
C MET A 65 -14.16 2.54 -3.24
N LEU A 66 -13.51 1.64 -3.96
CA LEU A 66 -12.65 0.66 -3.34
C LEU A 66 -11.48 1.33 -2.63
N PHE A 67 -10.89 2.34 -3.26
CA PHE A 67 -9.74 3.01 -2.69
C PHE A 67 -10.04 3.63 -1.34
N SER A 68 -11.24 4.18 -1.17
CA SER A 68 -11.57 4.80 0.12
C SER A 68 -11.49 3.80 1.27
N TYR A 69 -11.85 2.55 1.01
CA TYR A 69 -11.75 1.51 2.04
C TYR A 69 -10.33 1.01 2.19
N VAL A 70 -9.64 0.81 1.07
CA VAL A 70 -8.27 0.32 1.12
C VAL A 70 -7.36 1.33 1.81
N GLU A 71 -7.55 2.61 1.53
CA GLU A 71 -6.76 3.66 2.15
C GLU A 71 -6.91 3.63 3.66
N ARG A 72 -8.15 3.57 4.14
CA ARG A 72 -8.38 3.54 5.57
C ARG A 72 -7.81 2.28 6.22
N GLY A 73 -7.99 1.14 5.54
CA GLY A 73 -7.49 -0.11 6.09
C GLY A 73 -5.98 -0.15 6.13
N TYR A 74 -5.35 0.25 5.05
CA TYR A 74 -3.90 0.22 4.99
C TYR A 74 -3.28 1.17 6.00
N GLU A 75 -3.83 2.39 6.08
CA GLU A 75 -3.29 3.37 7.01
C GLU A 75 -3.58 2.99 8.46
N ALA A 76 -4.68 2.29 8.69
CA ALA A 76 -4.96 1.79 10.04
C ALA A 76 -3.91 0.75 10.45
N ILE A 77 -3.51 -0.10 9.53
CA ILE A 77 -2.47 -1.09 9.83
C ILE A 77 -1.15 -0.37 10.16
N LEU A 78 -0.79 0.62 9.37
CA LEU A 78 0.44 1.36 9.63
C LEU A 78 0.40 2.07 10.97
N SER A 79 -0.74 2.65 11.32
CA SER A 79 -0.90 3.30 12.60
C SER A 79 -0.77 2.30 13.75
N GLY A 80 -1.34 1.11 13.57
CA GLY A 80 -1.25 0.08 14.59
C GLY A 80 0.18 -0.35 14.82
N GLU A 81 0.93 -0.53 13.75
CA GLU A 81 2.33 -0.88 13.87
C GLU A 81 3.11 0.17 14.62
N LYS A 82 2.86 1.43 14.27
CA LYS A 82 3.56 2.53 14.91
C LYS A 82 3.29 2.55 16.42
N ARG A 83 2.02 2.41 16.79
CA ARG A 83 1.65 2.44 18.19
C ARG A 83 2.24 1.26 18.95
N LEU A 84 2.25 0.10 18.32
CA LEU A 84 2.83 -1.07 18.97
C LEU A 84 4.31 -0.86 19.24
N LEU A 85 5.04 -0.32 18.26
CA LEU A 85 6.46 -0.10 18.44
C LEU A 85 6.74 0.95 19.49
N GLU A 86 5.92 1.99 19.58
CA GLU A 86 6.05 2.98 20.62
C GLU A 86 5.83 2.35 22.00
N MET A 87 4.84 1.49 22.11
CA MET A 87 4.54 0.83 23.35
C MET A 87 5.70 -0.06 23.79
N LEU A 88 6.27 -0.81 22.86
CA LEU A 88 7.38 -1.71 23.16
C LEU A 88 8.61 -0.92 23.57
N ASN A 89 8.87 0.22 22.97
CA ASN A 89 10.00 1.05 23.33
C ASN A 89 9.82 1.64 24.72
N LEU A 90 8.61 2.03 25.04
CA LEU A 90 8.34 2.56 26.37
C LEU A 90 8.55 1.49 27.45
N GLU A 91 8.13 0.26 27.17
CA GLU A 91 8.30 -0.82 28.12
C GLU A 91 9.76 -1.12 28.38
N LYS A 92 10.59 -0.94 27.36
CA LYS A 92 12.01 -1.15 27.51
C LYS A 92 12.73 0.02 28.10
N GLY A 93 12.01 1.11 28.33
CA GLY A 93 12.62 2.31 28.84
C GLY A 93 13.44 3.03 27.80
N GLU A 94 13.23 2.73 26.56
CA GLU A 94 13.96 3.36 25.46
C GLU A 94 13.12 4.43 24.82
N ILE A 95 13.79 5.44 24.37
CA ILE A 95 13.13 6.49 23.66
C ILE A 95 13.33 6.24 22.19
N CYS A 96 12.24 6.09 21.50
CA CYS A 96 12.29 5.80 20.10
C CYS A 96 12.58 7.07 19.34
N ILE A 97 13.83 7.44 19.27
CA ILE A 97 14.18 8.66 18.64
C ILE A 97 14.30 8.46 17.17
N GLY A 98 14.79 9.41 16.51
CA GLY A 98 14.88 9.45 15.11
C GLY A 98 15.27 8.18 14.41
N ALA A 99 15.76 7.22 15.12
CA ALA A 99 16.09 5.95 14.52
C ALA A 99 14.87 5.16 14.14
N SER A 100 13.73 5.58 14.57
CA SER A 100 12.52 4.79 14.42
C SER A 100 12.26 4.36 12.99
N ASP A 101 12.53 5.20 12.05
CA ASP A 101 12.20 4.88 10.68
C ASP A 101 12.89 3.64 10.19
N MET A 102 14.17 3.58 10.42
CA MET A 102 14.93 2.47 9.95
C MET A 102 14.85 1.28 10.85
N THR A 103 14.83 1.54 12.12
CA THR A 103 14.80 0.44 13.06
C THR A 103 13.50 -0.30 13.02
N LEU A 104 12.44 0.32 12.59
CA LEU A 104 11.18 -0.38 12.49
C LEU A 104 11.29 -1.66 11.70
N LYS A 105 12.08 -1.65 10.68
CA LYS A 105 12.22 -2.83 9.85
C LYS A 105 12.94 -3.94 10.55
N TYR A 106 13.76 -3.63 11.48
CA TYR A 106 14.56 -4.64 12.15
C TYR A 106 13.85 -5.22 13.33
N TYR A 107 13.01 -4.46 13.94
CA TYR A 107 12.27 -4.97 15.06
C TYR A 107 11.35 -6.07 14.69
N LEU A 108 10.96 -6.08 13.47
CA LEU A 108 10.04 -7.09 13.01
C LEU A 108 10.71 -8.45 12.89
N LEU A 109 11.94 -8.50 13.11
CA LEU A 109 12.64 -9.76 13.08
C LEU A 109 12.54 -10.52 14.39
#